data_15d1d1d84f3b7529d0840e7229e9bb40
#
_entry.id   15d1d1d84f3b7529d0840e7229e9bb40
#
_cell.length_a   1.000
_cell.length_b   1.000
_cell.length_c   1.000
_cell.angle_alpha   90.00
_cell.angle_beta   90.00
_cell.angle_gamma   90.00
#
_symmetry.space_group_name_H-M   'P 1'
#
loop_
_entity.id
_entity.type
_entity.pdbx_description
1 polymer ?
#
loop_
_entity_poly.entity_id
_entity_poly.type
_entity_poly.pdbx_seq_one_letter_code
_entity_poly.pdbx_strand_id
1 'polypeptide(L)'
;AGTIKKNGNHTLTYHLPDGIYLSTPFTGRAILQNDNPVGTLSVTKDGEVTLVFNDSFDVSQPFDGTFGFEAKVTTDTIGDGGKIEFPGDTVITVHDKTTLSLSKKANGFEEKNGKVYAKYTVTVSSKNGWKDSITIHDELDNSNAASGLSGKYVSDSFVLKGPDGELKNYKLTIDDAGSSFEIKDLPELAAGQKYTLTYEVEITNKSTD
;
A
#
# COMPACT_ATOMS: atom_id res chain seq x y z
N ALA A 1 22.15 11.83 -10.98
CA ALA A 1 22.41 10.96 -12.13
C ALA A 1 23.78 10.30 -11.95
N GLY A 2 23.82 8.96 -11.97
CA GLY A 2 25.04 8.20 -11.83
C GLY A 2 25.89 8.29 -13.09
N THR A 3 27.19 8.40 -12.96
CA THR A 3 28.13 8.39 -14.09
C THR A 3 28.87 7.06 -14.10
N ILE A 4 28.89 6.39 -15.26
CA ILE A 4 29.71 5.19 -15.42
C ILE A 4 31.16 5.64 -15.47
N LYS A 5 31.98 5.12 -14.53
CA LYS A 5 33.41 5.41 -14.45
C LYS A 5 34.19 4.17 -14.87
N LYS A 6 35.16 4.35 -15.74
CA LYS A 6 36.15 3.30 -16.07
C LYS A 6 37.29 3.36 -15.08
N ASN A 7 37.40 2.37 -14.22
CA ASN A 7 38.46 2.23 -13.23
C ASN A 7 39.41 1.12 -13.69
N GLY A 8 40.62 1.47 -14.05
CA GLY A 8 41.57 0.51 -14.62
C GLY A 8 41.16 0.06 -16.02
N ASN A 9 41.81 -0.98 -16.54
CA ASN A 9 41.63 -1.40 -17.91
C ASN A 9 40.39 -2.27 -18.17
N HIS A 10 39.84 -2.92 -17.15
CA HIS A 10 38.81 -3.93 -17.29
C HIS A 10 37.60 -3.78 -16.32
N THR A 11 37.54 -2.69 -15.55
CA THR A 11 36.51 -2.49 -14.56
C THR A 11 35.66 -1.26 -14.90
N LEU A 12 34.33 -1.42 -14.92
CA LEU A 12 33.36 -0.34 -14.97
C LEU A 12 32.59 -0.29 -13.67
N THR A 13 32.44 0.89 -13.11
CA THR A 13 31.62 1.13 -11.93
C THR A 13 30.53 2.13 -12.22
N TYR A 14 29.35 1.86 -11.67
CA TYR A 14 28.21 2.72 -11.75
C TYR A 14 27.47 2.69 -10.40
N HIS A 15 27.06 3.83 -9.91
CA HIS A 15 26.23 3.90 -8.72
C HIS A 15 24.77 4.10 -9.13
N LEU A 16 23.87 3.25 -8.62
CA LEU A 16 22.44 3.43 -8.83
C LEU A 16 22.00 4.78 -8.25
N PRO A 17 20.98 5.41 -8.83
CA PRO A 17 20.42 6.64 -8.29
C PRO A 17 19.98 6.47 -6.83
N ASP A 18 20.04 7.57 -6.06
CA ASP A 18 19.57 7.60 -4.69
C ASP A 18 18.11 7.12 -4.57
N GLY A 19 17.82 6.39 -3.51
CA GLY A 19 16.49 5.81 -3.28
C GLY A 19 16.27 4.44 -3.93
N ILE A 20 17.24 3.92 -4.71
CA ILE A 20 17.22 2.55 -5.21
C ILE A 20 18.20 1.70 -4.39
N TYR A 21 17.72 0.57 -3.89
CA TYR A 21 18.56 -0.38 -3.17
C TYR A 21 18.18 -1.83 -3.49
N LEU A 22 19.15 -2.72 -3.38
CA LEU A 22 18.94 -4.15 -3.58
C LEU A 22 18.56 -4.82 -2.26
N SER A 23 17.46 -5.59 -2.29
CA SER A 23 17.11 -6.47 -1.16
C SER A 23 18.12 -7.60 -1.00
N THR A 24 18.64 -8.08 -2.11
CA THR A 24 19.58 -9.21 -2.17
C THR A 24 20.77 -8.79 -3.03
N PRO A 25 21.84 -8.27 -2.43
CA PRO A 25 23.08 -8.00 -3.14
C PRO A 25 23.68 -9.29 -3.67
N PHE A 26 24.46 -9.21 -4.74
CA PHE A 26 25.14 -10.37 -5.31
C PHE A 26 26.54 -10.01 -5.82
N THR A 27 27.40 -11.01 -5.87
CA THR A 27 28.81 -10.84 -6.27
C THR A 27 29.16 -11.91 -7.30
N GLY A 28 29.92 -11.51 -8.34
CA GLY A 28 30.55 -12.43 -9.29
C GLY A 28 29.58 -13.15 -10.22
N ARG A 29 28.39 -12.59 -10.52
CA ARG A 29 27.49 -13.16 -11.54
C ARG A 29 28.14 -13.04 -12.92
N ALA A 30 28.24 -14.15 -13.66
CA ALA A 30 28.86 -14.17 -14.97
C ALA A 30 28.18 -13.24 -15.96
N ILE A 31 28.99 -12.50 -16.72
CA ILE A 31 28.58 -11.77 -17.92
C ILE A 31 28.93 -12.64 -19.11
N LEU A 32 27.94 -12.95 -19.93
CA LEU A 32 28.11 -13.84 -21.08
C LEU A 32 28.04 -13.04 -22.40
N GLN A 33 28.90 -13.40 -23.33
CA GLN A 33 28.84 -12.98 -24.72
C GLN A 33 28.85 -14.23 -25.58
N ASN A 34 27.80 -14.48 -26.35
CA ASN A 34 27.64 -15.72 -27.15
C ASN A 34 27.91 -16.97 -26.29
N ASP A 35 27.29 -17.04 -25.10
CA ASP A 35 27.44 -18.12 -24.11
C ASP A 35 28.83 -18.29 -23.47
N ASN A 36 29.78 -17.45 -23.84
CA ASN A 36 31.11 -17.44 -23.23
C ASN A 36 31.21 -16.39 -22.11
N PRO A 37 31.78 -16.73 -20.93
CA PRO A 37 31.95 -15.79 -19.85
C PRO A 37 33.04 -14.76 -20.20
N VAL A 38 32.64 -13.49 -20.30
CA VAL A 38 33.55 -12.38 -20.62
C VAL A 38 33.83 -11.46 -19.41
N GLY A 39 33.20 -11.73 -18.27
CA GLY A 39 33.39 -10.95 -17.08
C GLY A 39 32.43 -11.32 -15.96
N THR A 40 32.41 -10.52 -14.92
CA THR A 40 31.50 -10.64 -13.77
C THR A 40 30.81 -9.33 -13.44
N LEU A 41 29.57 -9.45 -12.95
CA LEU A 41 28.77 -8.37 -12.43
C LEU A 41 28.57 -8.56 -10.92
N SER A 42 28.78 -7.50 -10.18
CA SER A 42 28.46 -7.43 -8.75
C SER A 42 27.62 -6.21 -8.46
N VAL A 43 26.67 -6.33 -7.53
CA VAL A 43 25.85 -5.19 -7.07
C VAL A 43 25.78 -5.25 -5.54
N THR A 44 26.19 -4.18 -4.91
CA THR A 44 26.14 -4.04 -3.45
C THR A 44 24.75 -3.64 -2.98
N LYS A 45 24.49 -3.77 -1.68
CA LYS A 45 23.24 -3.33 -1.06
C LYS A 45 23.01 -1.82 -1.27
N ASP A 46 24.08 -1.04 -1.25
CA ASP A 46 24.04 0.42 -1.34
C ASP A 46 23.98 0.91 -2.81
N GLY A 47 23.83 -0.02 -3.76
CA GLY A 47 23.61 0.32 -5.17
C GLY A 47 24.89 0.54 -5.99
N GLU A 48 26.06 0.16 -5.49
CA GLU A 48 27.27 0.14 -6.33
C GLU A 48 27.23 -1.06 -7.27
N VAL A 49 27.24 -0.80 -8.55
CA VAL A 49 27.30 -1.78 -9.66
C VAL A 49 28.73 -1.83 -10.15
N THR A 50 29.35 -3.01 -10.14
CA THR A 50 30.71 -3.23 -10.62
C THR A 50 30.71 -4.32 -11.68
N LEU A 51 31.20 -3.99 -12.89
CA LEU A 51 31.46 -4.93 -13.95
C LEU A 51 32.98 -5.10 -14.08
N VAL A 52 33.44 -6.33 -13.99
CA VAL A 52 34.86 -6.68 -14.19
C VAL A 52 34.94 -7.62 -15.39
N PHE A 53 35.60 -7.17 -16.44
CA PHE A 53 35.78 -7.95 -17.66
C PHE A 53 37.07 -8.75 -17.59
N ASN A 54 37.10 -9.89 -18.30
CA ASN A 54 38.29 -10.72 -18.42
C ASN A 54 39.38 -9.97 -19.21
N ASP A 55 40.64 -10.30 -19.00
CA ASP A 55 41.78 -9.67 -19.66
C ASP A 55 41.73 -9.76 -21.19
N SER A 56 41.09 -10.80 -21.70
CA SER A 56 40.89 -11.01 -23.14
C SER A 56 39.77 -10.16 -23.77
N PHE A 57 38.93 -9.49 -22.95
CA PHE A 57 37.84 -8.67 -23.45
C PHE A 57 38.32 -7.27 -23.82
N ASP A 58 38.17 -6.89 -25.08
CA ASP A 58 38.60 -5.56 -25.56
C ASP A 58 37.62 -4.48 -25.16
N VAL A 59 37.84 -3.84 -24.00
CA VAL A 59 37.03 -2.71 -23.49
C VAL A 59 37.29 -1.38 -24.22
N SER A 60 38.23 -1.35 -25.18
CA SER A 60 38.47 -0.14 -26.00
C SER A 60 37.48 0.01 -27.13
N GLN A 61 36.84 -1.09 -27.55
CA GLN A 61 35.80 -1.08 -28.58
C GLN A 61 34.44 -0.79 -27.96
N PRO A 62 33.54 -0.10 -28.69
CA PRO A 62 32.14 0.03 -28.27
C PRO A 62 31.50 -1.34 -28.16
N PHE A 63 30.80 -1.56 -27.03
CA PHE A 63 30.00 -2.77 -26.82
C PHE A 63 28.66 -2.40 -26.18
N ASP A 64 27.63 -3.16 -26.54
CA ASP A 64 26.31 -3.06 -25.97
C ASP A 64 26.06 -4.29 -25.12
N GLY A 65 25.41 -4.07 -23.98
CA GLY A 65 25.00 -5.15 -23.07
C GLY A 65 23.82 -4.74 -22.23
N THR A 66 23.04 -5.71 -21.82
CA THR A 66 21.94 -5.52 -20.88
C THR A 66 22.16 -6.40 -19.66
N PHE A 67 21.88 -5.88 -18.50
CA PHE A 67 21.81 -6.64 -17.27
C PHE A 67 20.55 -6.25 -16.50
N GLY A 68 19.99 -7.21 -15.76
CA GLY A 68 18.80 -7.00 -14.98
C GLY A 68 18.96 -7.51 -13.55
N PHE A 69 18.36 -6.80 -12.64
CA PHE A 69 18.22 -7.20 -11.24
C PHE A 69 16.93 -6.61 -10.64
N GLU A 70 16.47 -7.19 -9.58
CA GLU A 70 15.35 -6.63 -8.82
C GLU A 70 15.86 -5.66 -7.77
N ALA A 71 15.31 -4.44 -7.80
CA ALA A 71 15.60 -3.43 -6.82
C ALA A 71 14.31 -2.93 -6.17
N LYS A 72 14.43 -2.43 -4.96
CA LYS A 72 13.38 -1.70 -4.26
C LYS A 72 13.63 -0.22 -4.37
N VAL A 73 12.54 0.52 -4.43
CA VAL A 73 12.55 1.97 -4.34
C VAL A 73 12.00 2.37 -2.98
N THR A 74 12.64 3.29 -2.29
CA THR A 74 12.14 3.87 -1.05
C THR A 74 11.55 5.24 -1.29
N THR A 75 10.27 5.39 -0.98
CA THR A 75 9.59 6.69 -1.01
C THR A 75 9.96 7.58 0.17
N ASP A 76 10.54 7.01 1.23
CA ASP A 76 11.01 7.78 2.39
C ASP A 76 12.12 8.79 2.02
N THR A 77 12.91 8.46 0.99
CA THR A 77 14.01 9.33 0.53
C THR A 77 13.59 10.24 -0.62
N ILE A 78 12.69 9.76 -1.50
CA ILE A 78 12.34 10.45 -2.75
C ILE A 78 11.02 11.24 -2.60
N GLY A 79 10.11 10.76 -1.75
CA GLY A 79 8.75 11.29 -1.62
C GLY A 79 7.80 10.83 -2.73
N ASP A 80 6.50 11.03 -2.53
CA ASP A 80 5.48 10.75 -3.54
C ASP A 80 5.59 11.74 -4.70
N GLY A 81 5.55 11.23 -5.92
CA GLY A 81 5.76 12.02 -7.15
C GLY A 81 7.22 12.39 -7.40
N GLY A 82 8.16 11.93 -6.56
CA GLY A 82 9.58 12.11 -6.75
C GLY A 82 10.11 11.39 -7.99
N LYS A 83 11.19 11.90 -8.55
CA LYS A 83 11.77 11.38 -9.79
C LYS A 83 13.11 10.72 -9.53
N ILE A 84 13.32 9.60 -10.19
CA ILE A 84 14.61 8.92 -10.26
C ILE A 84 15.11 9.05 -11.71
N GLU A 85 16.27 9.66 -11.85
CA GLU A 85 16.90 9.89 -13.15
C GLU A 85 18.02 8.88 -13.39
N PHE A 86 17.96 8.19 -14.50
CA PHE A 86 18.99 7.26 -14.96
C PHE A 86 19.81 7.89 -16.08
N PRO A 87 21.03 7.43 -16.35
CA PRO A 87 21.79 7.81 -17.54
C PRO A 87 20.99 7.54 -18.81
N GLY A 88 21.09 8.44 -19.81
CA GLY A 88 20.34 8.32 -21.06
C GLY A 88 18.91 8.85 -21.00
N ASP A 89 18.69 9.88 -20.18
CA ASP A 89 17.42 10.63 -20.08
C ASP A 89 16.19 9.79 -19.67
N THR A 90 16.43 8.62 -19.09
CA THR A 90 15.34 7.80 -18.54
C THR A 90 14.94 8.31 -17.16
N VAL A 91 13.68 8.70 -16.99
CA VAL A 91 13.13 9.18 -15.73
C VAL A 91 11.99 8.26 -15.29
N ILE A 92 12.06 7.78 -14.04
CA ILE A 92 10.97 7.04 -13.40
C ILE A 92 10.36 7.95 -12.34
N THR A 93 9.05 8.16 -12.41
CA THR A 93 8.31 8.81 -11.32
C THR A 93 7.87 7.76 -10.30
N VAL A 94 8.21 7.99 -9.05
CA VAL A 94 7.89 7.08 -7.94
C VAL A 94 6.60 7.54 -7.30
N HIS A 95 5.66 6.62 -7.15
CA HIS A 95 4.42 6.87 -6.42
C HIS A 95 4.32 5.92 -5.24
N ASP A 96 3.97 6.46 -4.09
CA ASP A 96 3.60 5.64 -2.94
C ASP A 96 2.38 4.78 -3.28
N LYS A 97 2.41 3.53 -2.83
CA LYS A 97 1.25 2.66 -2.97
C LYS A 97 0.08 3.26 -2.19
N THR A 98 -0.98 3.66 -2.91
CA THR A 98 -2.23 4.07 -2.28
C THR A 98 -2.86 2.89 -1.57
N THR A 99 -3.26 3.06 -0.32
CA THR A 99 -3.91 2.03 0.48
C THR A 99 -5.01 2.63 1.32
N LEU A 100 -6.10 1.88 1.50
CA LEU A 100 -7.10 2.18 2.52
C LEU A 100 -6.74 1.45 3.81
N SER A 101 -6.85 2.17 4.91
CA SER A 101 -6.77 1.63 6.26
C SER A 101 -8.16 1.65 6.88
N LEU A 102 -8.57 0.53 7.46
CA LEU A 102 -9.86 0.36 8.12
C LEU A 102 -9.62 0.08 9.60
N SER A 103 -10.37 0.78 10.46
CA SER A 103 -10.47 0.44 11.87
C SER A 103 -11.93 0.46 12.32
N LYS A 104 -12.31 -0.50 13.18
CA LYS A 104 -13.61 -0.58 13.83
C LYS A 104 -13.40 -0.63 15.33
N LYS A 105 -14.12 0.24 16.06
CA LYS A 105 -14.02 0.34 17.51
C LYS A 105 -15.42 0.26 18.12
N ALA A 106 -15.59 -0.57 19.15
CA ALA A 106 -16.76 -0.53 20.04
C ALA A 106 -16.58 0.60 21.06
N ASN A 107 -17.62 1.43 21.22
CA ASN A 107 -17.61 2.59 22.12
C ASN A 107 -18.44 2.35 23.39
N GLY A 108 -18.81 1.11 23.67
CA GLY A 108 -19.62 0.71 24.81
C GLY A 108 -21.08 0.48 24.48
N PHE A 109 -21.86 0.33 25.54
CA PHE A 109 -23.29 0.02 25.48
C PHE A 109 -24.11 1.15 26.11
N GLU A 110 -25.33 1.31 25.63
CA GLU A 110 -26.32 2.23 26.20
C GLU A 110 -27.66 1.52 26.32
N GLU A 111 -28.34 1.70 27.44
CA GLU A 111 -29.72 1.22 27.62
C GLU A 111 -30.70 2.37 27.35
N LYS A 112 -31.65 2.15 26.43
CA LYS A 112 -32.74 3.08 26.12
C LYS A 112 -34.07 2.32 26.06
N ASN A 113 -35.06 2.74 26.81
CA ASN A 113 -36.42 2.15 26.79
C ASN A 113 -36.44 0.62 26.96
N GLY A 114 -35.58 0.08 27.83
CA GLY A 114 -35.49 -1.35 28.10
C GLY A 114 -34.77 -2.18 27.02
N LYS A 115 -34.18 -1.50 26.00
CA LYS A 115 -33.34 -2.11 24.96
C LYS A 115 -31.90 -1.71 25.17
N VAL A 116 -30.97 -2.60 24.81
CA VAL A 116 -29.52 -2.35 24.87
C VAL A 116 -28.98 -2.13 23.48
N TYR A 117 -28.17 -1.11 23.34
CA TYR A 117 -27.52 -0.73 22.10
C TYR A 117 -26.00 -0.75 22.25
N ALA A 118 -25.31 -1.42 21.34
CA ALA A 118 -23.86 -1.34 21.21
C ALA A 118 -23.51 -0.24 20.23
N LYS A 119 -22.58 0.64 20.60
CA LYS A 119 -22.14 1.77 19.76
C LYS A 119 -20.81 1.46 19.08
N TYR A 120 -20.70 1.77 17.80
CA TYR A 120 -19.51 1.55 17.01
C TYR A 120 -19.04 2.81 16.30
N THR A 121 -17.74 2.87 16.07
CA THR A 121 -17.10 3.82 15.16
C THR A 121 -16.24 3.04 14.18
N VAL A 122 -16.46 3.26 12.90
CA VAL A 122 -15.62 2.79 11.80
C VAL A 122 -14.89 3.98 11.21
N THR A 123 -13.58 3.85 11.01
CA THR A 123 -12.75 4.86 10.34
C THR A 123 -12.10 4.23 9.13
N VAL A 124 -12.31 4.85 7.97
CA VAL A 124 -11.62 4.55 6.70
C VAL A 124 -10.72 5.71 6.38
N SER A 125 -9.44 5.47 6.20
CA SER A 125 -8.45 6.52 5.95
C SER A 125 -7.46 6.11 4.88
N SER A 126 -6.83 7.08 4.23
CA SER A 126 -5.71 6.85 3.33
C SER A 126 -4.57 7.81 3.64
N LYS A 127 -3.37 7.27 3.87
CA LYS A 127 -2.16 8.07 4.11
C LYS A 127 -1.79 8.87 2.85
N ASN A 128 -1.84 8.22 1.70
CA ASN A 128 -1.31 8.74 0.43
C ASN A 128 -2.41 9.07 -0.60
N GLY A 129 -3.65 9.08 -0.16
CA GLY A 129 -4.82 9.27 -1.02
C GLY A 129 -5.38 7.96 -1.57
N TRP A 130 -6.61 8.01 -2.04
CA TRP A 130 -7.32 6.92 -2.70
C TRP A 130 -8.21 7.51 -3.79
N LYS A 131 -8.02 7.09 -5.03
CA LYS A 131 -8.63 7.73 -6.23
C LYS A 131 -9.92 7.07 -6.70
N ASP A 132 -10.19 5.87 -6.22
CA ASP A 132 -11.42 5.16 -6.59
C ASP A 132 -12.55 5.43 -5.58
N SER A 133 -13.78 5.08 -5.95
CA SER A 133 -14.91 5.12 -5.03
C SER A 133 -14.70 4.14 -3.87
N ILE A 134 -15.24 4.49 -2.70
CA ILE A 134 -15.11 3.69 -1.49
C ILE A 134 -16.47 3.09 -1.13
N THR A 135 -16.48 1.80 -0.82
CA THR A 135 -17.63 1.10 -0.26
C THR A 135 -17.30 0.68 1.17
N ILE A 136 -18.20 0.97 2.10
CA ILE A 136 -18.14 0.47 3.48
C ILE A 136 -19.21 -0.59 3.63
N HIS A 137 -18.79 -1.81 3.97
CA HIS A 137 -19.67 -2.94 4.27
C HIS A 137 -19.36 -3.48 5.66
N ASP A 138 -20.39 -3.85 6.41
CA ASP A 138 -20.26 -4.51 7.72
C ASP A 138 -21.37 -5.54 7.88
N GLU A 139 -21.05 -6.65 8.56
CA GLU A 139 -21.96 -7.76 8.80
C GLU A 139 -21.86 -8.21 10.25
N LEU A 140 -23.00 -8.48 10.87
CA LEU A 140 -23.09 -9.02 12.22
C LEU A 140 -23.01 -10.55 12.17
N ASP A 141 -22.07 -11.12 12.90
CA ASP A 141 -22.05 -12.57 13.11
C ASP A 141 -23.12 -12.98 14.12
N ASN A 142 -24.34 -13.14 13.62
CA ASN A 142 -25.49 -13.62 14.41
C ASN A 142 -25.53 -15.16 14.49
N SER A 143 -24.58 -15.87 13.88
CA SER A 143 -24.55 -17.33 13.83
C SER A 143 -24.03 -17.97 15.11
N ASN A 144 -23.30 -17.22 15.94
CA ASN A 144 -22.67 -17.73 17.14
C ASN A 144 -23.64 -17.74 18.35
N ALA A 145 -24.60 -18.65 18.32
CA ALA A 145 -25.58 -18.85 19.39
C ALA A 145 -24.93 -19.12 20.78
N ALA A 146 -23.65 -19.54 20.80
CA ALA A 146 -22.92 -19.79 22.05
C ALA A 146 -22.54 -18.50 22.78
N SER A 147 -22.47 -17.35 22.09
CA SER A 147 -22.25 -16.04 22.74
C SER A 147 -23.54 -15.42 23.30
N GLY A 148 -24.71 -15.96 22.94
CA GLY A 148 -26.01 -15.44 23.36
C GLY A 148 -26.35 -14.02 22.85
N LEU A 149 -25.51 -13.44 21.98
CA LEU A 149 -25.68 -12.09 21.48
C LEU A 149 -26.03 -12.13 20.01
N SER A 150 -27.25 -11.67 19.69
CA SER A 150 -27.68 -11.33 18.33
C SER A 150 -27.97 -9.85 18.27
N GLY A 151 -27.80 -9.24 17.09
CA GLY A 151 -28.02 -7.81 16.94
C GLY A 151 -28.69 -7.45 15.64
N LYS A 152 -29.18 -6.20 15.58
CA LYS A 152 -29.68 -5.56 14.38
C LYS A 152 -29.16 -4.14 14.28
N TYR A 153 -28.75 -3.74 13.08
CA TYR A 153 -28.39 -2.35 12.82
C TYR A 153 -29.61 -1.43 12.97
N VAL A 154 -29.39 -0.29 13.61
CA VAL A 154 -30.44 0.73 13.82
C VAL A 154 -30.29 1.78 12.72
N SER A 155 -31.20 1.79 11.75
CA SER A 155 -31.12 2.62 10.54
C SER A 155 -30.91 4.11 10.79
N ASP A 156 -31.59 4.64 11.80
CA ASP A 156 -31.57 6.08 12.11
C ASP A 156 -30.35 6.52 12.94
N SER A 157 -29.49 5.57 13.29
CA SER A 157 -28.30 5.83 14.13
C SER A 157 -27.03 6.14 13.31
N PHE A 158 -27.08 5.97 12.00
CA PHE A 158 -25.91 6.13 11.14
C PHE A 158 -25.56 7.61 10.93
N VAL A 159 -24.34 7.98 11.29
CA VAL A 159 -23.78 9.31 11.02
C VAL A 159 -22.43 9.12 10.32
N LEU A 160 -22.34 9.60 9.09
CA LEU A 160 -21.13 9.57 8.29
C LEU A 160 -20.52 10.97 8.21
N LYS A 161 -19.25 11.09 8.58
CA LYS A 161 -18.44 12.30 8.43
C LYS A 161 -17.31 12.05 7.46
N GLY A 162 -17.18 12.94 6.49
CA GLY A 162 -16.07 13.00 5.55
C GLY A 162 -15.07 14.11 5.90
N PRO A 163 -14.14 14.38 4.99
CA PRO A 163 -13.13 15.43 5.17
C PRO A 163 -13.73 16.81 5.44
N ASP A 164 -14.86 17.14 4.80
CA ASP A 164 -15.51 18.45 4.86
C ASP A 164 -16.67 18.51 5.89
N GLY A 165 -16.81 17.50 6.71
CA GLY A 165 -17.84 17.43 7.74
C GLY A 165 -18.84 16.30 7.51
N GLU A 166 -20.06 16.47 8.06
CA GLU A 166 -21.10 15.45 7.99
C GLU A 166 -21.69 15.34 6.57
N LEU A 167 -21.69 14.11 6.04
CA LEU A 167 -22.33 13.79 4.77
C LEU A 167 -23.80 13.42 5.04
N LYS A 168 -24.73 14.17 4.44
CA LYS A 168 -26.18 13.91 4.57
C LYS A 168 -26.76 13.09 3.43
N ASN A 169 -26.07 13.06 2.28
CA ASN A 169 -26.57 12.45 1.05
C ASN A 169 -25.71 11.24 0.64
N TYR A 170 -25.59 10.25 1.53
CA TYR A 170 -25.00 8.97 1.17
C TYR A 170 -26.08 7.87 1.09
N LYS A 171 -25.83 6.86 0.29
CA LYS A 171 -26.76 5.75 0.10
C LYS A 171 -26.42 4.62 1.08
N LEU A 172 -27.21 4.53 2.14
CA LEU A 172 -27.17 3.42 3.08
C LEU A 172 -28.18 2.34 2.63
N THR A 173 -27.77 1.10 2.58
CA THR A 173 -28.62 -0.08 2.41
C THR A 173 -28.40 -1.01 3.59
N ILE A 174 -29.48 -1.41 4.26
CA ILE A 174 -29.46 -2.43 5.32
C ILE A 174 -30.31 -3.59 4.81
N ASP A 175 -29.87 -4.83 5.02
CA ASP A 175 -30.62 -6.01 4.62
C ASP A 175 -31.92 -6.16 5.42
N ASP A 176 -32.85 -6.99 4.93
CA ASP A 176 -34.18 -7.19 5.56
C ASP A 176 -34.06 -7.79 6.98
N ALA A 177 -33.01 -8.53 7.25
CA ALA A 177 -32.74 -9.10 8.58
C ALA A 177 -32.15 -8.06 9.56
N GLY A 178 -31.64 -6.93 9.04
CA GLY A 178 -30.90 -5.93 9.82
C GLY A 178 -29.52 -6.41 10.24
N SER A 179 -28.97 -7.41 9.56
CA SER A 179 -27.73 -8.08 9.93
C SER A 179 -26.51 -7.61 9.13
N SER A 180 -26.71 -6.95 8.00
CA SER A 180 -25.66 -6.34 7.21
C SER A 180 -26.04 -4.95 6.73
N PHE A 181 -25.02 -4.11 6.48
CA PHE A 181 -25.24 -2.86 5.80
C PHE A 181 -24.15 -2.59 4.76
N GLU A 182 -24.48 -1.73 3.81
CA GLU A 182 -23.57 -1.25 2.80
C GLU A 182 -23.78 0.25 2.53
N ILE A 183 -22.67 0.99 2.47
CA ILE A 183 -22.62 2.37 1.99
C ILE A 183 -21.71 2.40 0.78
N LYS A 184 -22.27 2.74 -0.38
CA LYS A 184 -21.56 2.75 -1.68
C LYS A 184 -21.24 4.16 -2.16
N ASP A 185 -20.35 4.18 -3.14
CA ASP A 185 -20.05 5.34 -3.96
C ASP A 185 -19.57 6.56 -3.15
N LEU A 186 -18.89 6.31 -2.02
CA LEU A 186 -18.23 7.41 -1.33
C LEU A 186 -17.08 7.95 -2.18
N PRO A 187 -16.91 9.27 -2.24
CA PRO A 187 -15.85 9.91 -3.01
C PRO A 187 -14.44 9.45 -2.62
N GLU A 188 -13.49 9.78 -3.47
CA GLU A 188 -12.06 9.61 -3.22
C GLU A 188 -11.62 10.30 -1.92
N LEU A 189 -10.51 9.86 -1.36
CA LEU A 189 -9.84 10.51 -0.22
C LEU A 189 -8.51 11.11 -0.70
N ALA A 190 -8.27 12.37 -0.43
CA ALA A 190 -6.94 12.93 -0.57
C ALA A 190 -6.00 12.40 0.53
N ALA A 191 -4.70 12.61 0.37
CA ALA A 191 -3.70 12.16 1.35
C ALA A 191 -4.00 12.68 2.76
N GLY A 192 -3.99 11.78 3.72
CA GLY A 192 -4.28 12.07 5.14
C GLY A 192 -5.75 12.26 5.49
N GLN A 193 -6.66 12.19 4.52
CA GLN A 193 -8.10 12.30 4.76
C GLN A 193 -8.73 10.99 5.23
N LYS A 194 -9.93 11.10 5.81
CA LYS A 194 -10.68 9.96 6.34
C LYS A 194 -12.19 10.16 6.27
N TYR A 195 -12.89 9.03 6.24
CA TYR A 195 -14.30 8.92 6.61
C TYR A 195 -14.41 8.36 8.04
N THR A 196 -15.38 8.84 8.79
CA THR A 196 -15.75 8.32 10.12
C THR A 196 -17.22 8.03 10.13
N LEU A 197 -17.59 6.78 10.32
CA LEU A 197 -18.96 6.30 10.41
C LEU A 197 -19.23 5.88 11.84
N THR A 198 -20.31 6.41 12.44
CA THR A 198 -20.83 5.95 13.73
C THR A 198 -22.20 5.36 13.55
N TYR A 199 -22.52 4.32 14.29
CA TYR A 199 -23.82 3.66 14.27
C TYR A 199 -24.07 2.86 15.56
N GLU A 200 -25.33 2.44 15.74
CA GLU A 200 -25.75 1.60 16.85
C GLU A 200 -26.27 0.25 16.34
N VAL A 201 -26.05 -0.79 17.15
CA VAL A 201 -26.60 -2.12 16.96
C VAL A 201 -27.50 -2.42 18.18
N GLU A 202 -28.79 -2.66 17.95
CA GLU A 202 -29.70 -3.14 18.97
C GLU A 202 -29.37 -4.60 19.30
N ILE A 203 -29.14 -4.92 20.56
CA ILE A 203 -28.93 -6.30 21.02
C ILE A 203 -30.30 -6.96 21.21
N THR A 204 -30.58 -7.99 20.39
CA THR A 204 -31.91 -8.59 20.29
C THR A 204 -32.09 -9.84 21.18
N ASN A 205 -30.99 -10.55 21.49
CA ASN A 205 -31.01 -11.65 22.44
C ASN A 205 -30.23 -11.27 23.69
N LYS A 206 -30.92 -11.05 24.79
CA LYS A 206 -30.31 -11.09 26.12
C LYS A 206 -30.44 -12.55 26.63
N SER A 207 -29.31 -13.19 26.94
CA SER A 207 -29.35 -14.36 27.78
C SER A 207 -30.01 -13.92 29.11
N THR A 208 -31.18 -14.43 29.39
CA THR A 208 -31.86 -14.26 30.70
C THR A 208 -31.41 -15.42 31.58
N ASP A 209 -30.20 -15.33 32.12
CA ASP A 209 -29.77 -16.06 33.27
C ASP A 209 -29.70 -15.11 34.47
#